data_89ab8e6ab406faef77254e7b1308d5eb
#
_entry.id   89ab8e6ab406faef77254e7b1308d5eb
#
_cell.length_a   1.000
_cell.length_b   1.000
_cell.length_c   1.000
_cell.angle_alpha   90.00
_cell.angle_beta   90.00
_cell.angle_gamma   90.00
#
_symmetry.space_group_name_H-M   'P 1'
#
loop_
_entity.id
_entity.type
_entity.pdbx_description
1 polymer ?
#
loop_
_entity_poly.entity_id
_entity_poly.type
_entity_poly.pdbx_seq_one_letter_code
_entity_poly.pdbx_strand_id
1 'polypeptide(L)'
;MKLLFENWRKFLLTEKLMLKPGPNVWDLYGKLVAEAYAKAPDFDPAAVSSFEALEPFVNKMFKQIQSRVDVQFVDEDPYPSEKEMCQDAMQNGVLKIWKGGTDHPVFDPELNVKLRTVHDYMTHCQRNTNFTLPGEIASFNGHMMTVPEAAREALF
;
A
#
# COMPACT_ATOMS: atom_id res chain seq x y z
N MET A 1 6.65 6.34 0.94
CA MET A 1 7.08 5.04 1.43
C MET A 1 6.90 4.84 2.93
N LYS A 2 7.22 5.84 3.76
CA LYS A 2 6.98 5.76 5.22
C LYS A 2 5.56 5.34 5.58
N LEU A 3 4.56 5.64 4.78
CA LEU A 3 3.14 5.35 5.07
C LEU A 3 2.62 4.02 4.59
N LEU A 4 2.96 3.57 3.38
CA LEU A 4 2.69 2.18 3.01
C LEU A 4 3.36 1.26 4.05
N PHE A 5 4.53 1.64 4.52
CA PHE A 5 5.31 0.89 5.50
C PHE A 5 5.07 1.31 6.96
N GLU A 6 4.49 2.49 7.29
CA GLU A 6 4.04 2.76 8.66
C GLU A 6 2.76 1.99 8.98
N ASN A 7 1.87 1.79 8.03
CA ASN A 7 0.80 0.82 8.17
C ASN A 7 1.37 -0.59 8.22
N TRP A 8 2.38 -0.91 7.42
CA TRP A 8 3.16 -2.14 7.51
C TRP A 8 3.89 -2.29 8.85
N ARG A 9 4.53 -1.25 9.35
CA ARG A 9 5.19 -1.24 10.65
C ARG A 9 4.18 -1.37 11.80
N LYS A 10 3.04 -0.68 11.73
CA LYS A 10 1.92 -0.89 12.66
C LYS A 10 1.35 -2.30 12.51
N PHE A 11 1.16 -2.78 11.30
CA PHE A 11 0.71 -4.14 11.02
C PHE A 11 1.71 -5.19 11.55
N LEU A 12 3.00 -5.04 11.27
CA LEU A 12 4.04 -5.94 11.80
C LEU A 12 4.25 -5.82 13.32
N LEU A 13 3.95 -4.66 13.93
CA LEU A 13 4.13 -4.41 15.36
C LEU A 13 2.83 -4.60 16.16
N THR A 14 1.66 -4.44 15.58
CA THR A 14 0.36 -4.53 16.27
C THR A 14 -0.38 -5.83 15.98
N GLU A 15 -0.25 -6.40 14.81
CA GLU A 15 -0.61 -7.79 14.61
C GLU A 15 0.45 -8.61 15.37
N LYS A 16 0.11 -9.16 16.52
CA LYS A 16 0.81 -10.29 17.11
C LYS A 16 0.99 -11.29 15.98
N LEU A 17 2.20 -11.34 15.38
CA LEU A 17 2.63 -12.48 14.60
C LEU A 17 2.39 -13.67 15.52
N MET A 18 1.23 -14.29 15.42
CA MET A 18 0.92 -15.56 16.07
C MET A 18 1.83 -16.56 15.37
N LEU A 19 3.08 -16.60 15.85
CA LEU A 19 4.06 -17.59 15.47
C LEU A 19 3.43 -18.95 15.76
N LYS A 20 2.91 -19.60 14.75
CA LYS A 20 2.66 -21.03 14.84
C LYS A 20 4.01 -21.71 15.14
N PRO A 21 4.05 -22.76 15.96
CA PRO A 21 5.31 -23.38 16.37
C PRO A 21 6.13 -23.82 15.15
N GLY A 22 7.32 -23.28 15.03
CA GLY A 22 8.27 -23.51 13.93
C GLY A 22 8.64 -22.22 13.19
N PRO A 23 9.90 -22.01 12.81
CA PRO A 23 10.29 -20.82 12.06
C PRO A 23 9.63 -20.88 10.68
N ASN A 24 8.59 -20.09 10.50
CA ASN A 24 8.02 -19.83 9.20
C ASN A 24 9.00 -18.89 8.46
N VAL A 25 9.34 -19.24 7.23
CA VAL A 25 10.22 -18.43 6.35
C VAL A 25 9.70 -16.99 6.25
N TRP A 26 8.39 -16.81 6.22
CA TRP A 26 7.75 -15.49 6.16
C TRP A 26 7.95 -14.67 7.45
N ASP A 27 7.96 -15.31 8.62
CA ASP A 27 8.20 -14.62 9.89
C ASP A 27 9.65 -14.14 9.97
N LEU A 28 10.59 -14.96 9.48
CA LEU A 28 12.01 -14.59 9.41
C LEU A 28 12.22 -13.44 8.42
N TYR A 29 11.63 -13.54 7.23
CA TYR A 29 11.69 -12.50 6.22
C TYR A 29 11.09 -11.18 6.73
N GLY A 30 9.90 -11.23 7.32
CA GLY A 30 9.25 -10.05 7.91
C GLY A 30 10.10 -9.37 8.99
N LYS A 31 10.78 -10.15 9.86
CA LYS A 31 11.70 -9.60 10.86
C LYS A 31 12.92 -8.92 10.21
N LEU A 32 13.53 -9.56 9.23
CA LEU A 32 14.69 -8.99 8.53
C LEU A 32 14.33 -7.68 7.81
N VAL A 33 13.18 -7.64 7.16
CA VAL A 33 12.68 -6.43 6.50
C VAL A 33 12.39 -5.34 7.53
N ALA A 34 11.71 -5.67 8.64
CA ALA A 34 11.42 -4.71 9.70
C ALA A 34 12.68 -4.15 10.37
N GLU A 35 13.70 -5.01 10.60
CA GLU A 35 15.00 -4.57 11.14
C GLU A 35 15.80 -3.69 10.17
N ALA A 36 15.81 -4.05 8.88
CA ALA A 36 16.45 -3.24 7.85
C ALA A 36 15.76 -1.87 7.74
N TYR A 37 14.43 -1.88 7.74
CA TYR A 37 13.62 -0.67 7.67
C TYR A 37 13.80 0.25 8.90
N ALA A 38 13.88 -0.32 10.10
CA ALA A 38 14.11 0.45 11.32
C ALA A 38 15.50 1.15 11.35
N LYS A 39 16.45 0.66 10.56
CA LYS A 39 17.81 1.22 10.44
C LYS A 39 17.95 2.14 9.22
N ALA A 40 17.01 2.11 8.29
CA ALA A 40 17.04 2.96 7.11
C ALA A 40 16.76 4.42 7.48
N PRO A 41 17.35 5.38 6.78
CA PRO A 41 17.02 6.79 6.98
C PRO A 41 15.55 7.05 6.65
N ASP A 42 14.94 8.00 7.35
CA ASP A 42 13.55 8.39 7.10
C ASP A 42 13.32 8.94 5.68
N PHE A 43 14.37 9.38 5.04
CA PHE A 43 14.35 9.94 3.70
C PHE A 43 15.66 9.67 2.98
N ASP A 44 15.59 9.16 1.74
CA ASP A 44 16.72 9.03 0.84
C ASP A 44 16.57 10.03 -0.33
N PRO A 45 17.44 11.04 -0.43
CA PRO A 45 17.40 12.00 -1.53
C PRO A 45 17.56 11.36 -2.92
N ALA A 46 18.22 10.22 -3.02
CA ALA A 46 18.40 9.50 -4.29
C ALA A 46 17.08 8.97 -4.86
N ALA A 47 16.11 8.68 -3.98
CA ALA A 47 14.79 8.17 -4.39
C ALA A 47 13.83 9.25 -4.92
N VAL A 48 14.14 10.56 -4.80
CA VAL A 48 13.23 11.66 -5.18
C VAL A 48 12.78 11.55 -6.62
N SER A 49 13.69 11.31 -7.55
CA SER A 49 13.37 11.18 -8.98
C SER A 49 12.43 9.99 -9.27
N SER A 50 12.53 8.92 -8.48
CA SER A 50 11.65 7.76 -8.59
C SER A 50 10.24 8.08 -8.08
N PHE A 51 10.12 8.86 -7.01
CA PHE A 51 8.82 9.37 -6.54
C PHE A 51 8.18 10.31 -7.56
N GLU A 52 8.96 11.22 -8.15
CA GLU A 52 8.48 12.10 -9.23
C GLU A 52 8.01 11.30 -10.45
N ALA A 53 8.68 10.20 -10.80
CA ALA A 53 8.27 9.32 -11.88
C ALA A 53 7.01 8.49 -11.53
N LEU A 54 6.74 8.25 -10.25
CA LEU A 54 5.56 7.50 -9.78
C LEU A 54 4.28 8.35 -9.85
N GLU A 55 4.37 9.65 -9.61
CA GLU A 55 3.21 10.55 -9.55
C GLU A 55 2.31 10.50 -10.80
N PRO A 56 2.82 10.63 -12.05
CA PRO A 56 1.98 10.55 -13.24
C PRO A 56 1.26 9.21 -13.38
N PHE A 57 1.92 8.13 -12.98
CA PHE A 57 1.31 6.80 -12.97
C PHE A 57 0.16 6.73 -11.98
N VAL A 58 0.36 7.18 -10.74
CA VAL A 58 -0.67 7.21 -9.70
C VAL A 58 -1.87 8.04 -10.16
N ASN A 59 -1.65 9.25 -10.65
CA ASN A 59 -2.71 10.12 -11.13
C ASN A 59 -3.50 9.51 -12.30
N LYS A 60 -2.83 8.82 -13.23
CA LYS A 60 -3.47 8.10 -14.33
C LYS A 60 -4.34 6.96 -13.84
N MET A 61 -3.79 6.11 -12.96
CA MET A 61 -4.52 4.95 -12.42
C MET A 61 -5.70 5.39 -11.56
N PHE A 62 -5.52 6.41 -10.74
CA PHE A 62 -6.59 6.98 -9.92
C PHE A 62 -7.77 7.46 -10.77
N LYS A 63 -7.52 8.19 -11.87
CA LYS A 63 -8.58 8.61 -12.81
C LYS A 63 -9.31 7.42 -13.43
N GLN A 64 -8.59 6.34 -13.75
CA GLN A 64 -9.22 5.13 -14.28
C GLN A 64 -10.09 4.42 -13.24
N ILE A 65 -9.67 4.43 -11.97
CA ILE A 65 -10.46 3.87 -10.87
C ILE A 65 -11.74 4.70 -10.66
N GLN A 66 -11.61 6.03 -10.60
CA GLN A 66 -12.76 6.94 -10.45
C GLN A 66 -13.79 6.83 -11.59
N SER A 67 -13.39 6.37 -12.77
CA SER A 67 -14.33 6.11 -13.86
C SER A 67 -15.15 4.82 -13.67
N ARG A 68 -14.82 4.01 -12.68
CA ARG A 68 -15.44 2.70 -12.41
C ARG A 68 -16.17 2.64 -11.08
N VAL A 69 -15.64 3.32 -10.07
CA VAL A 69 -16.17 3.32 -8.71
C VAL A 69 -16.17 4.74 -8.15
N ASP A 70 -17.13 5.03 -7.28
CA ASP A 70 -17.15 6.25 -6.49
C ASP A 70 -16.13 6.16 -5.37
N VAL A 71 -15.05 6.94 -5.46
CA VAL A 71 -13.98 6.97 -4.46
C VAL A 71 -14.28 8.02 -3.41
N GLN A 72 -14.47 7.59 -2.18
CA GLN A 72 -14.78 8.45 -1.04
C GLN A 72 -13.63 8.46 -0.04
N PHE A 73 -13.16 9.66 0.32
CA PHE A 73 -12.13 9.82 1.35
C PHE A 73 -12.75 10.03 2.72
N VAL A 74 -12.40 9.19 3.69
CA VAL A 74 -12.98 9.14 5.03
C VAL A 74 -11.95 9.33 6.13
N ASP A 75 -12.40 9.76 7.32
CA ASP A 75 -11.51 10.07 8.45
C ASP A 75 -11.15 8.85 9.31
N GLU A 76 -11.93 7.77 9.22
CA GLU A 76 -11.73 6.52 9.95
C GLU A 76 -11.49 5.37 8.97
N ASP A 77 -10.80 4.32 9.41
CA ASP A 77 -10.59 3.12 8.61
C ASP A 77 -11.95 2.47 8.32
N PRO A 78 -12.36 2.40 7.03
CA PRO A 78 -13.73 2.03 6.68
C PRO A 78 -13.98 0.52 6.60
N TYR A 79 -12.91 -0.29 6.55
CA TYR A 79 -13.06 -1.71 6.23
C TYR A 79 -12.28 -2.62 7.20
N PRO A 80 -12.95 -3.56 7.86
CA PRO A 80 -12.29 -4.54 8.73
C PRO A 80 -11.56 -5.63 7.95
N SER A 81 -11.81 -5.74 6.62
CA SER A 81 -11.15 -6.73 5.75
C SER A 81 -11.14 -6.30 4.28
N GLU A 82 -10.17 -6.83 3.53
CA GLU A 82 -10.10 -6.67 2.06
C GLU A 82 -11.35 -7.20 1.36
N LYS A 83 -11.97 -8.24 1.90
CA LYS A 83 -13.18 -8.84 1.34
C LYS A 83 -14.34 -7.84 1.35
N GLU A 84 -14.56 -7.14 2.46
CA GLU A 84 -15.62 -6.14 2.58
C GLU A 84 -15.34 -4.93 1.71
N MET A 85 -14.08 -4.47 1.67
CA MET A 85 -13.64 -3.40 0.78
C MET A 85 -13.91 -3.75 -0.69
N CYS A 86 -13.50 -4.94 -1.11
CA CYS A 86 -13.66 -5.35 -2.50
C CYS A 86 -15.12 -5.66 -2.86
N GLN A 87 -15.91 -6.12 -1.91
CA GLN A 87 -17.36 -6.27 -2.11
C GLN A 87 -18.02 -4.90 -2.33
N ASP A 88 -17.68 -3.90 -1.52
CA ASP A 88 -18.21 -2.54 -1.67
C ASP A 88 -17.80 -1.94 -3.03
N ALA A 89 -16.52 -2.05 -3.39
CA ALA A 89 -16.01 -1.56 -4.66
C ALA A 89 -16.64 -2.25 -5.89
N MET A 90 -16.75 -3.59 -5.88
CA MET A 90 -17.13 -4.36 -7.06
C MET A 90 -18.65 -4.56 -7.20
N GLN A 91 -19.40 -4.56 -6.09
CA GLN A 91 -20.85 -4.78 -6.12
C GLN A 91 -21.65 -3.50 -5.93
N ASN A 92 -21.19 -2.58 -5.06
CA ASN A 92 -21.87 -1.35 -4.77
C ASN A 92 -21.30 -0.14 -5.55
N GLY A 93 -20.16 -0.32 -6.20
CA GLY A 93 -19.51 0.75 -6.95
C GLY A 93 -18.92 1.86 -6.07
N VAL A 94 -18.63 1.59 -4.80
CA VAL A 94 -18.09 2.56 -3.84
C VAL A 94 -16.79 2.02 -3.25
N LEU A 95 -15.76 2.86 -3.22
CA LEU A 95 -14.49 2.56 -2.55
C LEU A 95 -14.18 3.68 -1.56
N LYS A 96 -14.20 3.36 -0.28
CA LYS A 96 -13.84 4.29 0.78
C LYS A 96 -12.37 4.15 1.12
N ILE A 97 -11.67 5.26 1.21
CA ILE A 97 -10.22 5.30 1.51
C ILE A 97 -10.00 6.18 2.73
N TRP A 98 -9.34 5.62 3.72
CA TRP A 98 -8.94 6.37 4.89
C TRP A 98 -7.87 7.41 4.54
N LYS A 99 -8.08 8.69 4.89
CA LYS A 99 -7.14 9.80 4.64
C LYS A 99 -6.11 10.02 5.76
N GLY A 100 -6.20 9.29 6.86
CA GLY A 100 -5.24 9.44 7.95
C GLY A 100 -3.86 8.90 7.62
N GLY A 101 -2.85 9.37 8.37
CA GLY A 101 -1.47 8.94 8.22
C GLY A 101 -0.87 9.28 6.83
N THR A 102 -1.11 10.49 6.33
CA THR A 102 -0.67 10.93 4.98
C THR A 102 0.65 11.69 4.98
N ASP A 103 1.33 11.80 6.11
CA ASP A 103 2.63 12.46 6.17
C ASP A 103 3.68 11.67 5.40
N HIS A 104 4.25 12.30 4.38
CA HIS A 104 5.26 11.71 3.52
C HIS A 104 6.29 12.76 3.13
N PRO A 105 7.60 12.44 3.13
CA PRO A 105 8.64 13.42 2.86
C PRO A 105 8.66 13.97 1.42
N VAL A 106 8.04 13.28 0.48
CA VAL A 106 8.01 13.67 -0.95
C VAL A 106 6.59 13.90 -1.44
N PHE A 107 5.67 12.97 -1.15
CA PHE A 107 4.29 13.10 -1.60
C PHE A 107 3.50 14.07 -0.74
N ASP A 108 2.71 14.91 -1.38
CA ASP A 108 1.67 15.63 -0.67
C ASP A 108 0.55 14.68 -0.19
N PRO A 109 -0.27 15.09 0.77
CA PRO A 109 -1.34 14.26 1.32
C PRO A 109 -2.32 13.76 0.27
N GLU A 110 -2.63 14.56 -0.76
CA GLU A 110 -3.57 14.19 -1.82
C GLU A 110 -3.00 13.06 -2.69
N LEU A 111 -1.74 13.18 -3.12
CA LEU A 111 -1.08 12.14 -3.91
C LEU A 111 -0.95 10.83 -3.13
N ASN A 112 -0.69 10.93 -1.82
CA ASN A 112 -0.58 9.77 -0.96
C ASN A 112 -1.91 9.00 -0.86
N VAL A 113 -3.03 9.70 -0.68
CA VAL A 113 -4.36 9.08 -0.65
C VAL A 113 -4.72 8.46 -2.01
N LYS A 114 -4.33 9.09 -3.12
CA LYS A 114 -4.48 8.51 -4.47
C LYS A 114 -3.65 7.22 -4.62
N LEU A 115 -2.41 7.22 -4.15
CA LEU A 115 -1.56 6.01 -4.18
C LEU A 115 -2.19 4.87 -3.39
N ARG A 116 -2.74 5.16 -2.20
CA ARG A 116 -3.49 4.18 -1.41
C ARG A 116 -4.70 3.65 -2.17
N THR A 117 -5.47 4.52 -2.83
CA THR A 117 -6.60 4.11 -3.67
C THR A 117 -6.17 3.15 -4.78
N VAL A 118 -5.05 3.47 -5.45
CA VAL A 118 -4.47 2.63 -6.51
C VAL A 118 -4.03 1.27 -5.96
N HIS A 119 -3.37 1.27 -4.80
CA HIS A 119 -2.98 0.05 -4.11
C HIS A 119 -4.19 -0.82 -3.78
N ASP A 120 -5.15 -0.29 -3.05
CA ASP A 120 -6.31 -1.05 -2.57
C ASP A 120 -7.13 -1.64 -3.71
N TYR A 121 -7.43 -0.83 -4.72
CA TYR A 121 -8.23 -1.27 -5.85
C TYR A 121 -7.51 -2.27 -6.75
N MET A 122 -6.27 -1.95 -7.17
CA MET A 122 -5.57 -2.75 -8.19
C MET A 122 -4.97 -4.03 -7.63
N THR A 123 -4.58 -4.05 -6.36
CA THR A 123 -3.94 -5.22 -5.77
C THR A 123 -4.93 -6.06 -4.97
N HIS A 124 -5.59 -5.48 -3.99
CA HIS A 124 -6.50 -6.26 -3.17
C HIS A 124 -7.75 -6.66 -3.94
N CYS A 125 -8.39 -5.72 -4.65
CA CYS A 125 -9.66 -6.04 -5.30
C CYS A 125 -9.50 -6.69 -6.68
N GLN A 126 -8.63 -6.17 -7.56
CA GLN A 126 -8.49 -6.76 -8.90
C GLN A 126 -7.64 -8.03 -8.94
N ARG A 127 -6.65 -8.15 -8.06
CA ARG A 127 -5.74 -9.32 -8.01
C ARG A 127 -6.08 -10.30 -6.88
N ASN A 128 -7.10 -9.97 -6.07
CA ASN A 128 -7.56 -10.80 -4.97
C ASN A 128 -6.45 -11.14 -3.95
N THR A 129 -5.63 -10.14 -3.61
CA THR A 129 -4.65 -10.27 -2.53
C THR A 129 -5.28 -9.82 -1.21
N ASN A 130 -4.94 -10.51 -0.13
CA ASN A 130 -5.47 -10.18 1.20
C ASN A 130 -4.52 -9.25 1.98
N PHE A 131 -4.98 -8.71 3.12
CA PHE A 131 -4.21 -7.84 4.01
C PHE A 131 -3.18 -8.59 4.88
N THR A 132 -2.87 -9.83 4.58
CA THR A 132 -1.80 -10.59 5.26
C THR A 132 -0.44 -10.28 4.66
N LEU A 133 0.65 -10.57 5.38
CA LEU A 133 2.01 -10.39 4.87
C LEU A 133 2.24 -11.04 3.49
N PRO A 134 1.85 -12.29 3.24
CA PRO A 134 1.95 -12.87 1.89
C PRO A 134 1.11 -12.12 0.84
N GLY A 135 -0.06 -11.61 1.22
CA GLY A 135 -0.90 -10.81 0.34
C GLY A 135 -0.26 -9.47 -0.02
N GLU A 136 0.35 -8.79 0.97
CA GLU A 136 1.08 -7.53 0.75
C GLU A 136 2.32 -7.72 -0.13
N ILE A 137 3.05 -8.82 0.03
CA ILE A 137 4.17 -9.17 -0.85
C ILE A 137 3.68 -9.42 -2.28
N ALA A 138 2.54 -10.09 -2.45
CA ALA A 138 1.95 -10.29 -3.76
C ALA A 138 1.48 -8.95 -4.38
N SER A 139 0.95 -8.04 -3.57
CA SER A 139 0.57 -6.68 -3.95
C SER A 139 1.79 -5.87 -4.40
N PHE A 140 2.87 -5.89 -3.62
CA PHE A 140 4.14 -5.27 -3.98
C PHE A 140 4.67 -5.78 -5.32
N ASN A 141 4.75 -7.10 -5.51
CA ASN A 141 5.17 -7.70 -6.78
C ASN A 141 4.25 -7.27 -7.93
N GLY A 142 2.96 -7.15 -7.67
CA GLY A 142 2.00 -6.64 -8.64
C GLY A 142 2.29 -5.20 -9.07
N HIS A 143 2.64 -4.33 -8.13
CA HIS A 143 3.06 -2.96 -8.43
C HIS A 143 4.37 -2.93 -9.21
N MET A 144 5.38 -3.69 -8.80
CA MET A 144 6.68 -3.78 -9.49
C MET A 144 6.54 -4.16 -10.97
N MET A 145 5.51 -4.94 -11.32
CA MET A 145 5.25 -5.33 -12.71
C MET A 145 4.49 -4.27 -13.52
N THR A 146 3.83 -3.32 -12.87
CA THR A 146 2.91 -2.38 -13.53
C THR A 146 3.40 -0.95 -13.55
N VAL A 147 4.18 -0.52 -12.55
CA VAL A 147 4.73 0.83 -12.52
C VAL A 147 5.86 0.99 -13.53
N PRO A 148 6.09 2.20 -14.06
CA PRO A 148 7.26 2.50 -14.88
C PRO A 148 8.56 2.11 -14.17
N GLU A 149 9.55 1.68 -14.93
CA GLU A 149 10.85 1.26 -14.38
C GLU A 149 11.49 2.35 -13.51
N ALA A 150 11.47 3.60 -13.97
CA ALA A 150 12.00 4.75 -13.23
C ALA A 150 11.29 5.01 -11.88
N ALA A 151 10.07 4.48 -11.70
CA ALA A 151 9.29 4.64 -10.47
C ALA A 151 9.40 3.47 -9.48
N ARG A 152 10.11 2.40 -9.85
CA ARG A 152 10.15 1.17 -9.03
C ARG A 152 10.84 1.36 -7.69
N GLU A 153 11.89 2.18 -7.65
CA GLU A 153 12.63 2.45 -6.42
C GLU A 153 11.75 3.14 -5.35
N ALA A 154 10.77 3.95 -5.78
CA ALA A 154 9.81 4.57 -4.88
C ALA A 154 8.84 3.58 -4.19
N LEU A 155 8.84 2.31 -4.60
CA LEU A 155 8.03 1.25 -3.98
C LEU A 155 8.77 0.51 -2.87
N PHE A 156 10.09 0.66 -2.75
CA PHE A 156 10.91 0.11 -1.69
C PHE A 156 11.01 1.08 -0.52
#